data_f5deb558f40d5cea0a5ee80a7eba57d5
#
_entry.id   f5deb558f40d5cea0a5ee80a7eba57d5
#
_cell.length_a   1.000
_cell.length_b   1.000
_cell.length_c   1.000
_cell.angle_alpha   90.00
_cell.angle_beta   90.00
_cell.angle_gamma   90.00
#
_symmetry.space_group_name_H-M   'P 1'
#
loop_
_entity.id
_entity.type
_entity.pdbx_description
1 polymer ?
#
loop_
_entity_poly.entity_id
_entity_poly.type
_entity_poly.pdbx_seq_one_letter_code
_entity_poly.pdbx_strand_id
1 'polypeptide(L)'
;MKTVKLNNGVEVPILGFGTYQITDAAEAEQAVKDAIKAGYRHIDNAQSYMNEEAVGRGIAASGVDRKELFITTKIWVENVSYKGVMSSFDRSLKRLGLDYVDLLLIHQPFNDVYGAWIAMEELQASGKIRAIGVSNFSPDRVIDLAAFNEVTPQVNQIEVNPFQQQTANLAILRKEGVAIEAWAPFAEGKNDIFNNPVLTKIGAKYGKSAAQVILRWLVEQDIIVLAKSVKPERMAQNLAIFDFELTEADKEEIAGLDQGESQFFSHADPEMVKWMASRKLNV
;
A
#
# COMPACT_ATOMS: atom_id res chain seq x y z
N MET A 1 -3.37 16.17 7.38
CA MET A 1 -3.39 14.70 7.56
C MET A 1 -2.09 14.30 8.25
N LYS A 2 -2.12 13.32 9.19
CA LYS A 2 -0.91 12.76 9.81
C LYS A 2 -0.02 12.13 8.74
N THR A 3 1.30 12.22 8.88
CA THR A 3 2.30 11.59 8.01
C THR A 3 3.15 10.60 8.78
N VAL A 4 3.73 9.64 8.07
CA VAL A 4 4.79 8.74 8.56
C VAL A 4 6.08 9.15 7.87
N LYS A 5 7.14 9.37 8.66
CA LYS A 5 8.45 9.72 8.15
C LYS A 5 9.26 8.45 7.88
N LEU A 6 9.68 8.27 6.64
CA LEU A 6 10.51 7.15 6.20
C LEU A 6 11.96 7.31 6.67
N ASN A 7 12.75 6.23 6.62
CA ASN A 7 14.16 6.22 7.02
C ASN A 7 15.06 7.14 6.18
N ASN A 8 14.63 7.53 4.98
CA ASN A 8 15.30 8.52 4.13
C ASN A 8 14.77 9.96 4.30
N GLY A 9 13.85 10.19 5.25
CA GLY A 9 13.28 11.49 5.57
C GLY A 9 12.05 11.90 4.75
N VAL A 10 11.64 11.14 3.76
CA VAL A 10 10.41 11.39 2.99
C VAL A 10 9.19 11.16 3.89
N GLU A 11 8.21 12.04 3.82
CA GLU A 11 6.95 11.92 4.56
C GLU A 11 5.84 11.35 3.69
N VAL A 12 5.14 10.32 4.18
CA VAL A 12 4.02 9.64 3.51
C VAL A 12 2.73 9.95 4.26
N PRO A 13 1.66 10.42 3.60
CA PRO A 13 0.35 10.52 4.24
C PRO A 13 -0.11 9.16 4.77
N ILE A 14 -0.46 9.10 6.06
CA ILE A 14 -0.74 7.83 6.74
C ILE A 14 -1.96 7.09 6.20
N LEU A 15 -2.88 7.80 5.54
CA LEU A 15 -4.05 7.20 4.89
C LEU A 15 -4.00 7.47 3.38
N GLY A 16 -3.88 6.39 2.61
CA GLY A 16 -3.83 6.39 1.16
C GLY A 16 -5.08 5.79 0.52
N PHE A 17 -5.28 6.14 -0.74
CA PHE A 17 -6.33 5.63 -1.60
C PHE A 17 -5.76 4.54 -2.54
N GLY A 18 -6.21 3.30 -2.38
CA GLY A 18 -5.84 2.17 -3.25
C GLY A 18 -6.71 2.12 -4.52
N THR A 19 -6.10 1.77 -5.65
CA THR A 19 -6.75 1.70 -6.96
C THR A 19 -6.93 0.26 -7.48
N TYR A 20 -6.56 -0.74 -6.70
CA TYR A 20 -6.75 -2.15 -7.05
C TYR A 20 -8.22 -2.50 -7.28
N GLN A 21 -8.51 -3.36 -8.26
CA GLN A 21 -9.87 -3.79 -8.64
C GLN A 21 -10.80 -2.67 -9.16
N ILE A 22 -10.27 -1.53 -9.59
CA ILE A 22 -11.04 -0.56 -10.35
C ILE A 22 -10.66 -0.76 -11.82
N THR A 23 -11.39 -1.63 -12.51
CA THR A 23 -11.03 -2.11 -13.86
C THR A 23 -11.63 -1.27 -14.99
N ASP A 24 -12.74 -0.58 -14.75
CA ASP A 24 -13.28 0.38 -15.70
C ASP A 24 -12.49 1.67 -15.66
N ALA A 25 -12.02 2.13 -16.84
CA ALA A 25 -11.13 3.28 -16.94
C ALA A 25 -11.80 4.60 -16.52
N ALA A 26 -13.10 4.78 -16.83
CA ALA A 26 -13.82 5.99 -16.45
C ALA A 26 -14.11 6.00 -14.96
N GLU A 27 -14.46 4.84 -14.36
CA GLU A 27 -14.64 4.71 -12.92
C GLU A 27 -13.31 4.95 -12.18
N ALA A 28 -12.19 4.43 -12.69
CA ALA A 28 -10.87 4.63 -12.06
C ALA A 28 -10.45 6.11 -12.07
N GLU A 29 -10.62 6.80 -13.21
CA GLU A 29 -10.36 8.23 -13.33
C GLU A 29 -11.23 9.04 -12.36
N GLN A 30 -12.54 8.77 -12.33
CA GLN A 30 -13.47 9.48 -11.46
C GLN A 30 -13.20 9.18 -9.97
N ALA A 31 -12.93 7.92 -9.60
CA ALA A 31 -12.64 7.54 -8.22
C ALA A 31 -11.37 8.23 -7.67
N VAL A 32 -10.31 8.34 -8.48
CA VAL A 32 -9.08 9.06 -8.09
C VAL A 32 -9.37 10.56 -7.90
N LYS A 33 -10.09 11.17 -8.81
CA LYS A 33 -10.50 12.57 -8.71
C LYS A 33 -11.33 12.84 -7.45
N ASP A 34 -12.31 11.97 -7.17
CA ASP A 34 -13.16 12.09 -5.98
C ASP A 34 -12.38 11.86 -4.68
N ALA A 35 -11.45 10.90 -4.66
CA ALA A 35 -10.58 10.67 -3.52
C ALA A 35 -9.70 11.91 -3.20
N ILE A 36 -9.07 12.49 -4.22
CA ILE A 36 -8.26 13.70 -4.05
C ILE A 36 -9.13 14.88 -3.59
N LYS A 37 -10.33 15.04 -4.17
CA LYS A 37 -11.31 16.06 -3.76
C LYS A 37 -11.79 15.86 -2.32
N ALA A 38 -11.96 14.61 -1.87
CA ALA A 38 -12.33 14.29 -0.49
C ALA A 38 -11.21 14.61 0.52
N GLY A 39 -9.95 14.76 0.07
CA GLY A 39 -8.81 15.10 0.91
C GLY A 39 -7.68 14.07 0.94
N TYR A 40 -7.79 12.96 0.22
CA TYR A 40 -6.64 12.06 0.05
C TYR A 40 -5.49 12.76 -0.64
N ARG A 41 -4.27 12.47 -0.19
CA ARG A 41 -3.03 12.99 -0.78
C ARG A 41 -2.05 11.88 -1.14
N HIS A 42 -2.37 10.63 -0.84
CA HIS A 42 -1.62 9.43 -1.21
C HIS A 42 -2.50 8.56 -2.12
N ILE A 43 -2.00 8.26 -3.33
CA ILE A 43 -2.65 7.39 -4.32
C ILE A 43 -1.73 6.21 -4.59
N ASP A 44 -2.20 5.00 -4.28
CA ASP A 44 -1.48 3.76 -4.51
C ASP A 44 -1.99 3.05 -5.77
N ASN A 45 -1.06 2.79 -6.67
CA ASN A 45 -1.31 2.07 -7.92
C ASN A 45 -0.27 0.96 -8.13
N ALA A 46 -0.38 0.20 -9.24
CA ALA A 46 0.60 -0.78 -9.68
C ALA A 46 0.47 -1.07 -11.18
N GLN A 47 1.57 -1.52 -11.81
CA GLN A 47 1.57 -1.98 -13.20
C GLN A 47 0.51 -3.06 -13.44
N SER A 48 0.40 -4.03 -12.52
CA SER A 48 -0.53 -5.17 -12.66
C SER A 48 -2.01 -4.82 -12.51
N TYR A 49 -2.36 -3.59 -12.09
CA TYR A 49 -3.75 -3.17 -12.00
C TYR A 49 -4.34 -2.75 -13.34
N MET A 50 -3.48 -2.55 -14.35
CA MET A 50 -3.85 -2.23 -15.75
C MET A 50 -4.67 -0.94 -15.88
N ASN A 51 -4.57 -0.03 -14.92
CA ASN A 51 -5.35 1.21 -14.87
C ASN A 51 -4.48 2.48 -14.67
N GLU A 52 -3.15 2.39 -14.83
CA GLU A 52 -2.22 3.51 -14.63
C GLU A 52 -2.60 4.75 -15.45
N GLU A 53 -3.05 4.59 -16.71
CA GLU A 53 -3.47 5.72 -17.56
C GLU A 53 -4.71 6.45 -17.01
N ALA A 54 -5.69 5.69 -16.54
CA ALA A 54 -6.90 6.26 -15.95
C ALA A 54 -6.60 6.96 -14.61
N VAL A 55 -5.74 6.36 -13.79
CA VAL A 55 -5.25 6.97 -12.54
C VAL A 55 -4.51 8.28 -12.84
N GLY A 56 -3.63 8.29 -13.84
CA GLY A 56 -2.92 9.50 -14.28
C GLY A 56 -3.86 10.63 -14.72
N ARG A 57 -4.90 10.30 -15.52
CA ARG A 57 -5.94 11.28 -15.89
C ARG A 57 -6.70 11.80 -14.68
N GLY A 58 -7.06 10.93 -13.72
CA GLY A 58 -7.73 11.32 -12.49
C GLY A 58 -6.88 12.28 -11.63
N ILE A 59 -5.57 12.02 -11.53
CA ILE A 59 -4.61 12.91 -10.86
C ILE A 59 -4.59 14.28 -11.57
N ALA A 60 -4.39 14.30 -12.87
CA ALA A 60 -4.35 15.55 -13.65
C ALA A 60 -5.66 16.33 -13.55
N ALA A 61 -6.81 15.66 -13.63
CA ALA A 61 -8.13 16.27 -13.54
C ALA A 61 -8.52 16.73 -12.12
N SER A 62 -7.76 16.37 -11.09
CA SER A 62 -8.02 16.79 -9.70
C SER A 62 -7.77 18.28 -9.46
N GLY A 63 -6.87 18.89 -10.26
CA GLY A 63 -6.45 20.29 -10.12
C GLY A 63 -5.53 20.55 -8.91
N VAL A 64 -5.11 19.51 -8.17
CA VAL A 64 -4.18 19.62 -7.05
C VAL A 64 -2.74 19.60 -7.58
N ASP A 65 -1.86 20.44 -7.02
CA ASP A 65 -0.44 20.44 -7.42
C ASP A 65 0.18 19.05 -7.18
N ARG A 66 0.93 18.57 -8.18
CA ARG A 66 1.64 17.26 -8.10
C ARG A 66 2.49 17.14 -6.83
N LYS A 67 3.07 18.22 -6.36
CA LYS A 67 3.92 18.25 -5.16
C LYS A 67 3.14 18.04 -3.86
N GLU A 68 1.84 18.23 -3.86
CA GLU A 68 0.96 17.97 -2.71
C GLU A 68 0.52 16.50 -2.67
N LEU A 69 0.76 15.74 -3.74
CA LEU A 69 0.35 14.36 -3.87
C LEU A 69 1.54 13.42 -3.67
N PHE A 70 1.27 12.31 -3.02
CA PHE A 70 2.17 11.16 -2.87
C PHE A 70 1.66 10.03 -3.76
N ILE A 71 2.40 9.69 -4.80
CA ILE A 71 2.00 8.70 -5.80
C ILE A 71 2.89 7.47 -5.73
N THR A 72 2.28 6.31 -5.55
CA THR A 72 2.94 5.00 -5.54
C THR A 72 2.60 4.22 -6.81
N THR A 73 3.59 3.55 -7.40
CA THR A 73 3.37 2.44 -8.32
C THR A 73 4.29 1.26 -7.99
N LYS A 74 4.09 0.11 -8.64
CA LYS A 74 4.79 -1.13 -8.28
C LYS A 74 5.23 -1.88 -9.54
N ILE A 75 6.44 -2.42 -9.52
CA ILE A 75 7.01 -3.25 -10.59
C ILE A 75 6.41 -4.65 -10.51
N TRP A 76 5.76 -5.08 -11.59
CA TRP A 76 5.20 -6.42 -11.67
C TRP A 76 6.28 -7.50 -11.86
N VAL A 77 5.98 -8.72 -11.42
CA VAL A 77 6.90 -9.87 -11.38
C VAL A 77 7.68 -10.08 -12.67
N GLU A 78 7.04 -9.93 -13.84
CA GLU A 78 7.69 -10.13 -15.15
C GLU A 78 8.80 -9.11 -15.44
N ASN A 79 8.75 -7.93 -14.80
CA ASN A 79 9.69 -6.82 -14.95
C ASN A 79 10.70 -6.72 -13.79
N VAL A 80 10.68 -7.63 -12.83
CA VAL A 80 11.60 -7.64 -11.69
C VAL A 80 12.97 -8.14 -12.15
N SER A 81 13.78 -7.24 -12.67
CA SER A 81 15.18 -7.35 -13.05
C SER A 81 15.73 -5.95 -13.33
N TYR A 82 17.04 -5.76 -13.38
CA TYR A 82 17.62 -4.45 -13.68
C TYR A 82 17.03 -3.83 -14.96
N LYS A 83 17.10 -4.55 -16.09
CA LYS A 83 16.58 -4.07 -17.39
C LYS A 83 15.07 -3.90 -17.38
N GLY A 84 14.37 -4.81 -16.71
CA GLY A 84 12.92 -4.80 -16.60
C GLY A 84 12.43 -3.57 -15.86
N VAL A 85 13.03 -3.24 -14.70
CA VAL A 85 12.71 -2.03 -13.94
C VAL A 85 12.93 -0.78 -14.78
N MET A 86 14.13 -0.62 -15.37
CA MET A 86 14.46 0.58 -16.16
C MET A 86 13.47 0.82 -17.29
N SER A 87 13.09 -0.23 -18.03
CA SER A 87 12.17 -0.10 -19.16
C SER A 87 10.70 0.03 -18.75
N SER A 88 10.25 -0.75 -17.75
CA SER A 88 8.84 -0.74 -17.34
C SER A 88 8.48 0.49 -16.52
N PHE A 89 9.40 1.02 -15.72
CA PHE A 89 9.18 2.24 -14.97
C PHE A 89 8.99 3.47 -15.88
N ASP A 90 9.78 3.59 -16.95
CA ASP A 90 9.58 4.66 -17.95
C ASP A 90 8.19 4.53 -18.64
N ARG A 91 7.68 3.30 -18.85
CA ARG A 91 6.30 3.09 -19.33
C ARG A 91 5.26 3.51 -18.29
N SER A 92 5.48 3.17 -17.02
CA SER A 92 4.58 3.59 -15.92
C SER A 92 4.49 5.11 -15.82
N LEU A 93 5.63 5.82 -15.87
CA LEU A 93 5.64 7.29 -15.89
C LEU A 93 4.83 7.86 -17.04
N LYS A 94 4.98 7.31 -18.26
CA LYS A 94 4.21 7.74 -19.43
C LYS A 94 2.71 7.49 -19.27
N ARG A 95 2.30 6.33 -18.76
CA ARG A 95 0.90 5.99 -18.50
C ARG A 95 0.29 6.89 -17.44
N LEU A 96 1.01 7.14 -16.36
CA LEU A 96 0.57 8.03 -15.29
C LEU A 96 0.61 9.51 -15.70
N GLY A 97 1.33 9.86 -16.78
CA GLY A 97 1.53 11.26 -17.19
C GLY A 97 2.37 12.05 -16.19
N LEU A 98 3.37 11.41 -15.57
CA LEU A 98 4.19 11.97 -14.51
C LEU A 98 5.68 11.96 -14.88
N ASP A 99 6.45 12.90 -14.32
CA ASP A 99 7.90 12.96 -14.46
C ASP A 99 8.63 12.17 -13.36
N TYR A 100 7.97 11.95 -12.22
CA TYR A 100 8.49 11.19 -11.08
C TYR A 100 7.35 10.53 -10.29
N VAL A 101 7.68 9.52 -9.47
CA VAL A 101 6.80 8.99 -8.43
C VAL A 101 7.39 9.20 -7.04
N ASP A 102 6.55 9.18 -6.01
CA ASP A 102 7.00 9.34 -4.63
C ASP A 102 7.49 8.02 -4.05
N LEU A 103 6.87 6.91 -4.42
CA LEU A 103 7.27 5.57 -3.97
C LEU A 103 7.20 4.57 -5.12
N LEU A 104 8.28 3.81 -5.32
CA LEU A 104 8.29 2.65 -6.21
C LEU A 104 8.51 1.39 -5.39
N LEU A 105 7.67 0.37 -5.59
CA LEU A 105 7.76 -0.91 -4.90
C LEU A 105 8.09 -2.06 -5.86
N ILE A 106 8.88 -3.04 -5.41
CA ILE A 106 8.84 -4.38 -5.99
C ILE A 106 7.55 -5.03 -5.48
N HIS A 107 6.61 -5.36 -6.39
CA HIS A 107 5.25 -5.77 -6.03
C HIS A 107 5.18 -7.13 -5.34
N GLN A 108 6.06 -8.06 -5.72
CA GLN A 108 6.10 -9.43 -5.21
C GLN A 108 7.56 -9.87 -4.98
N PRO A 109 7.85 -10.72 -3.98
CA PRO A 109 9.20 -11.13 -3.61
C PRO A 109 9.81 -12.19 -4.56
N PHE A 110 9.57 -12.07 -5.88
CA PHE A 110 9.94 -13.08 -6.86
C PHE A 110 10.79 -12.50 -7.99
N ASN A 111 11.50 -13.39 -8.71
CA ASN A 111 12.39 -13.08 -9.83
C ASN A 111 13.72 -12.45 -9.38
N ASP A 112 14.41 -11.69 -10.23
CA ASP A 112 15.70 -11.04 -9.95
C ASP A 112 15.54 -9.77 -9.09
N VAL A 113 15.21 -9.98 -7.81
CA VAL A 113 14.98 -8.90 -6.85
C VAL A 113 16.20 -8.01 -6.68
N TYR A 114 17.43 -8.57 -6.62
CA TYR A 114 18.66 -7.79 -6.43
C TYR A 114 18.96 -6.91 -7.63
N GLY A 115 18.87 -7.45 -8.86
CA GLY A 115 19.03 -6.63 -10.06
C GLY A 115 17.97 -5.53 -10.16
N ALA A 116 16.73 -5.83 -9.79
CA ALA A 116 15.66 -4.83 -9.73
C ALA A 116 15.96 -3.73 -8.69
N TRP A 117 16.47 -4.12 -7.51
CA TRP A 117 16.78 -3.17 -6.44
C TRP A 117 17.89 -2.20 -6.84
N ILE A 118 18.97 -2.67 -7.44
CA ILE A 118 20.06 -1.81 -7.96
C ILE A 118 19.50 -0.78 -8.96
N ALA A 119 18.62 -1.19 -9.88
CA ALA A 119 17.98 -0.25 -10.80
C ALA A 119 17.11 0.80 -10.08
N MET A 120 16.41 0.40 -9.02
CA MET A 120 15.60 1.32 -8.21
C MET A 120 16.48 2.32 -7.43
N GLU A 121 17.62 1.90 -6.90
CA GLU A 121 18.60 2.78 -6.26
C GLU A 121 19.13 3.85 -7.25
N GLU A 122 19.47 3.46 -8.47
CA GLU A 122 19.90 4.40 -9.53
C GLU A 122 18.77 5.40 -9.91
N LEU A 123 17.54 4.92 -10.03
CA LEU A 123 16.39 5.78 -10.33
C LEU A 123 16.10 6.74 -9.16
N GLN A 124 16.29 6.31 -7.92
CA GLN A 124 16.17 7.17 -6.74
C GLN A 124 17.26 8.24 -6.74
N ALA A 125 18.51 7.84 -6.98
CA ALA A 125 19.66 8.77 -7.06
C ALA A 125 19.49 9.81 -8.18
N SER A 126 18.82 9.46 -9.29
CA SER A 126 18.50 10.38 -10.39
C SER A 126 17.35 11.35 -10.09
N GLY A 127 16.63 11.18 -8.98
CA GLY A 127 15.47 11.99 -8.60
C GLY A 127 14.15 11.60 -9.27
N LYS A 128 14.11 10.53 -10.05
CA LYS A 128 12.86 10.02 -10.66
C LYS A 128 11.95 9.32 -9.64
N ILE A 129 12.50 8.91 -8.50
CA ILE A 129 11.78 8.26 -7.40
C ILE A 129 12.25 8.90 -6.09
N ARG A 130 11.32 9.24 -5.19
CA ARG A 130 11.65 9.83 -3.88
C ARG A 130 11.95 8.77 -2.82
N ALA A 131 11.23 7.64 -2.86
CA ALA A 131 11.42 6.51 -1.95
C ALA A 131 11.27 5.17 -2.69
N ILE A 132 12.05 4.16 -2.29
CA ILE A 132 11.98 2.81 -2.85
C ILE A 132 11.65 1.82 -1.74
N GLY A 133 10.90 0.78 -2.09
CA GLY A 133 10.46 -0.22 -1.12
C GLY A 133 10.09 -1.55 -1.78
N VAL A 134 9.55 -2.40 -0.96
CA VAL A 134 9.14 -3.74 -1.36
C VAL A 134 7.69 -3.99 -0.95
N SER A 135 7.08 -5.03 -1.50
CA SER A 135 5.76 -5.48 -1.10
C SER A 135 5.74 -6.99 -0.94
N ASN A 136 5.08 -7.47 0.11
CA ASN A 136 4.93 -8.89 0.44
C ASN A 136 6.25 -9.63 0.81
N PHE A 137 7.28 -8.89 1.19
CA PHE A 137 8.53 -9.48 1.67
C PHE A 137 8.40 -9.88 3.14
N SER A 138 8.82 -11.11 3.45
CA SER A 138 9.03 -11.51 4.84
C SER A 138 10.20 -10.76 5.47
N PRO A 139 10.27 -10.61 6.80
CA PRO A 139 11.33 -9.86 7.45
C PRO A 139 12.76 -10.32 7.09
N ASP A 140 12.98 -11.63 6.98
CA ASP A 140 14.26 -12.20 6.56
C ASP A 140 14.66 -11.74 5.15
N ARG A 141 13.71 -11.66 4.21
CA ARG A 141 13.96 -11.19 2.85
C ARG A 141 14.22 -9.67 2.80
N VAL A 142 13.58 -8.90 3.67
CA VAL A 142 13.86 -7.46 3.80
C VAL A 142 15.27 -7.23 4.35
N ILE A 143 15.66 -7.98 5.38
CA ILE A 143 16.97 -7.90 6.01
C ILE A 143 18.05 -8.35 5.02
N ASP A 144 17.84 -9.45 4.29
CA ASP A 144 18.75 -9.95 3.27
C ASP A 144 18.98 -8.89 2.17
N LEU A 145 17.91 -8.27 1.66
CA LEU A 145 18.01 -7.21 0.67
C LEU A 145 18.78 -6.00 1.21
N ALA A 146 18.52 -5.57 2.45
CA ALA A 146 19.19 -4.44 3.08
C ALA A 146 20.69 -4.73 3.37
N ALA A 147 21.03 -5.97 3.72
CA ALA A 147 22.39 -6.35 4.08
C ALA A 147 23.37 -6.35 2.88
N PHE A 148 22.87 -6.55 1.67
CA PHE A 148 23.68 -6.70 0.46
C PHE A 148 23.50 -5.59 -0.58
N ASN A 149 22.79 -4.49 -0.22
CA ASN A 149 22.58 -3.32 -1.07
C ASN A 149 22.83 -2.03 -0.27
N GLU A 150 22.92 -0.89 -0.95
CA GLU A 150 23.28 0.39 -0.32
C GLU A 150 22.09 1.02 0.41
N VAL A 151 20.88 0.81 -0.11
CA VAL A 151 19.65 1.42 0.42
C VAL A 151 18.80 0.37 1.13
N THR A 152 18.53 0.59 2.41
CA THR A 152 17.52 -0.16 3.15
C THR A 152 16.12 0.19 2.61
N PRO A 153 15.24 -0.79 2.33
CA PRO A 153 13.86 -0.49 1.94
C PRO A 153 13.22 0.54 2.87
N GLN A 154 12.62 1.58 2.28
CA GLN A 154 11.93 2.60 3.05
C GLN A 154 10.55 2.12 3.53
N VAL A 155 9.92 1.27 2.73
CA VAL A 155 8.57 0.73 2.98
C VAL A 155 8.53 -0.76 2.67
N ASN A 156 7.80 -1.53 3.48
CA ASN A 156 7.30 -2.84 3.10
C ASN A 156 5.76 -2.81 3.13
N GLN A 157 5.14 -2.96 1.97
CA GLN A 157 3.67 -3.00 1.84
C GLN A 157 3.20 -4.45 1.96
N ILE A 158 2.49 -4.79 3.04
CA ILE A 158 2.08 -6.14 3.38
C ILE A 158 0.61 -6.22 3.78
N GLU A 159 0.03 -7.42 3.78
CA GLU A 159 -1.30 -7.64 4.35
C GLU A 159 -1.29 -7.34 5.85
N VAL A 160 -2.08 -6.35 6.28
CA VAL A 160 -2.37 -6.13 7.71
C VAL A 160 -3.83 -5.76 7.87
N ASN A 161 -4.54 -6.58 8.61
CA ASN A 161 -5.95 -6.37 8.97
C ASN A 161 -6.24 -7.07 10.32
N PRO A 162 -7.42 -6.92 10.93
CA PRO A 162 -7.73 -7.54 12.22
C PRO A 162 -7.55 -9.06 12.29
N PHE A 163 -7.65 -9.76 11.16
CA PHE A 163 -7.49 -11.23 11.11
C PHE A 163 -6.06 -11.68 10.78
N GLN A 164 -5.22 -10.76 10.28
CA GLN A 164 -3.81 -10.99 9.97
C GLN A 164 -3.00 -9.79 10.48
N GLN A 165 -2.67 -9.79 11.76
CA GLN A 165 -2.04 -8.64 12.41
C GLN A 165 -0.52 -8.61 12.27
N GLN A 166 0.10 -9.74 12.02
CA GLN A 166 1.55 -9.89 11.78
C GLN A 166 2.45 -9.28 12.87
N THR A 167 2.01 -9.22 14.11
CA THR A 167 2.64 -8.46 15.21
C THR A 167 4.14 -8.70 15.32
N ALA A 168 4.60 -9.96 15.23
CA ALA A 168 6.02 -10.30 15.30
C ALA A 168 6.81 -9.75 14.10
N ASN A 169 6.27 -9.87 12.88
CA ASN A 169 6.89 -9.36 11.65
C ASN A 169 7.00 -7.84 11.68
N LEU A 170 5.95 -7.15 12.12
CA LEU A 170 5.93 -5.69 12.25
C LEU A 170 6.99 -5.20 13.24
N ALA A 171 7.17 -5.89 14.37
CA ALA A 171 8.20 -5.54 15.35
C ALA A 171 9.62 -5.64 14.77
N ILE A 172 9.90 -6.67 13.95
CA ILE A 172 11.19 -6.85 13.29
C ILE A 172 11.41 -5.72 12.26
N LEU A 173 10.44 -5.47 11.37
CA LEU A 173 10.56 -4.44 10.33
C LEU A 173 10.76 -3.03 10.93
N ARG A 174 10.04 -2.71 12.00
CA ARG A 174 10.22 -1.42 12.72
C ARG A 174 11.62 -1.27 13.30
N LYS A 175 12.20 -2.34 13.84
CA LYS A 175 13.58 -2.34 14.37
C LYS A 175 14.60 -2.03 13.27
N GLU A 176 14.34 -2.47 12.05
CA GLU A 176 15.19 -2.19 10.88
C GLU A 176 14.89 -0.80 10.25
N GLY A 177 13.99 -0.02 10.84
CA GLY A 177 13.61 1.30 10.34
C GLY A 177 12.76 1.27 9.06
N VAL A 178 12.14 0.13 8.75
CA VAL A 178 11.28 -0.03 7.57
C VAL A 178 9.84 0.33 7.95
N ALA A 179 9.26 1.31 7.25
CA ALA A 179 7.87 1.68 7.44
C ALA A 179 6.94 0.60 6.89
N ILE A 180 5.81 0.45 7.55
CA ILE A 180 4.81 -0.56 7.19
C ILE A 180 3.64 0.11 6.49
N GLU A 181 3.25 -0.44 5.36
CA GLU A 181 2.06 -0.03 4.64
C GLU A 181 1.11 -1.23 4.50
N ALA A 182 -0.14 -1.06 4.94
CA ALA A 182 -1.15 -2.11 4.96
C ALA A 182 -1.98 -2.12 3.68
N TRP A 183 -1.90 -3.22 2.90
CA TRP A 183 -2.91 -3.51 1.91
C TRP A 183 -4.03 -4.38 2.50
N ALA A 184 -5.21 -4.36 1.87
CA ALA A 184 -6.44 -5.04 2.30
C ALA A 184 -6.77 -4.84 3.80
N PRO A 185 -6.82 -3.60 4.32
CA PRO A 185 -7.15 -3.35 5.72
C PRO A 185 -8.52 -3.92 6.12
N PHE A 186 -9.40 -4.08 5.14
CA PHE A 186 -10.74 -4.65 5.32
C PHE A 186 -10.85 -6.11 4.87
N ALA A 187 -9.72 -6.83 4.70
CA ALA A 187 -9.69 -8.21 4.20
C ALA A 187 -10.58 -8.43 2.94
N GLU A 188 -10.76 -7.39 2.11
CA GLU A 188 -11.70 -7.36 0.95
C GLU A 188 -13.14 -7.77 1.29
N GLY A 189 -13.59 -7.55 2.53
CA GLY A 189 -14.92 -7.91 3.01
C GLY A 189 -15.07 -9.37 3.44
N LYS A 190 -13.98 -10.16 3.41
CA LYS A 190 -14.03 -11.56 3.85
C LYS A 190 -14.37 -11.67 5.32
N ASN A 191 -14.86 -12.86 5.71
CA ASN A 191 -15.21 -13.21 7.08
C ASN A 191 -16.17 -12.19 7.74
N ASP A 192 -17.03 -11.59 6.91
CA ASP A 192 -18.04 -10.61 7.34
C ASP A 192 -17.47 -9.48 8.22
N ILE A 193 -16.27 -9.02 7.88
CA ILE A 193 -15.46 -8.09 8.69
C ILE A 193 -16.23 -6.82 9.07
N PHE A 194 -17.10 -6.32 8.19
CA PHE A 194 -17.88 -5.09 8.44
C PHE A 194 -19.00 -5.27 9.46
N ASN A 195 -19.46 -6.50 9.69
CA ASN A 195 -20.46 -6.85 10.68
C ASN A 195 -19.86 -7.63 11.87
N ASN A 196 -18.55 -7.74 11.95
CA ASN A 196 -17.88 -8.43 13.05
C ASN A 196 -18.32 -7.84 14.39
N PRO A 197 -18.81 -8.67 15.34
CA PRO A 197 -19.41 -8.18 16.58
C PRO A 197 -18.46 -7.40 17.49
N VAL A 198 -17.14 -7.71 17.47
CA VAL A 198 -16.14 -6.97 18.22
C VAL A 198 -15.96 -5.57 17.62
N LEU A 199 -15.74 -5.50 16.30
CA LEU A 199 -15.49 -4.21 15.61
C LEU A 199 -16.73 -3.30 15.64
N THR A 200 -17.94 -3.85 15.48
CA THR A 200 -19.18 -3.07 15.56
C THR A 200 -19.49 -2.61 16.98
N LYS A 201 -19.23 -3.44 17.99
CA LYS A 201 -19.36 -3.06 19.41
C LYS A 201 -18.41 -1.89 19.75
N ILE A 202 -17.15 -1.96 19.31
CA ILE A 202 -16.16 -0.89 19.51
C ILE A 202 -16.65 0.38 18.78
N GLY A 203 -17.04 0.24 17.51
CA GLY A 203 -17.55 1.37 16.72
C GLY A 203 -18.73 2.09 17.38
N ALA A 204 -19.67 1.34 17.97
CA ALA A 204 -20.82 1.91 18.66
C ALA A 204 -20.44 2.86 19.82
N LYS A 205 -19.31 2.60 20.53
CA LYS A 205 -18.83 3.48 21.61
C LYS A 205 -18.50 4.89 21.11
N TYR A 206 -18.04 4.99 19.86
CA TYR A 206 -17.54 6.23 19.25
C TYR A 206 -18.47 6.80 18.17
N GLY A 207 -19.60 6.14 17.87
CA GLY A 207 -20.46 6.50 16.75
C GLY A 207 -19.80 6.28 15.39
N LYS A 208 -18.94 5.26 15.28
CA LYS A 208 -18.13 4.93 14.11
C LYS A 208 -18.49 3.55 13.54
N SER A 209 -18.25 3.35 12.25
CA SER A 209 -18.37 2.05 11.59
C SER A 209 -17.21 1.13 11.92
N ALA A 210 -17.35 -0.19 11.72
CA ALA A 210 -16.27 -1.15 11.82
C ALA A 210 -15.09 -0.78 10.91
N ALA A 211 -15.33 -0.28 9.70
CA ALA A 211 -14.29 0.20 8.80
C ALA A 211 -13.46 1.35 9.42
N GLN A 212 -14.11 2.32 10.04
CA GLN A 212 -13.42 3.43 10.72
C GLN A 212 -12.62 2.95 11.94
N VAL A 213 -13.13 1.97 12.69
CA VAL A 213 -12.39 1.33 13.80
C VAL A 213 -11.12 0.67 13.29
N ILE A 214 -11.22 -0.11 12.21
CA ILE A 214 -10.06 -0.79 11.60
C ILE A 214 -9.00 0.23 11.14
N LEU A 215 -9.42 1.26 10.42
CA LEU A 215 -8.49 2.31 9.95
C LEU A 215 -7.84 3.03 11.13
N ARG A 216 -8.60 3.37 12.16
CA ARG A 216 -8.08 4.02 13.36
C ARG A 216 -7.06 3.13 14.09
N TRP A 217 -7.38 1.86 14.27
CA TRP A 217 -6.50 0.87 14.87
C TRP A 217 -5.14 0.75 14.14
N LEU A 218 -5.14 0.79 12.81
CA LEU A 218 -3.91 0.74 12.03
C LEU A 218 -3.10 2.05 12.15
N VAL A 219 -3.74 3.21 12.01
CA VAL A 219 -3.03 4.49 12.06
C VAL A 219 -2.51 4.85 13.46
N GLU A 220 -3.10 4.29 14.53
CA GLU A 220 -2.57 4.43 15.89
C GLU A 220 -1.28 3.63 16.11
N GLN A 221 -1.01 2.66 15.25
CA GLN A 221 0.23 1.89 15.22
C GLN A 221 1.28 2.47 14.26
N ASP A 222 1.08 3.68 13.73
CA ASP A 222 1.92 4.30 12.69
C ASP A 222 2.04 3.44 11.41
N ILE A 223 1.03 2.64 11.11
CA ILE A 223 0.91 1.88 9.86
C ILE A 223 0.25 2.77 8.81
N ILE A 224 0.89 2.92 7.65
CA ILE A 224 0.30 3.57 6.47
C ILE A 224 -0.78 2.64 5.94
N VAL A 225 -1.98 3.16 5.64
CA VAL A 225 -3.13 2.32 5.30
C VAL A 225 -3.70 2.68 3.95
N LEU A 226 -3.94 1.68 3.11
CA LEU A 226 -4.54 1.86 1.79
C LEU A 226 -6.00 1.42 1.81
N ALA A 227 -6.90 2.39 1.81
CA ALA A 227 -8.34 2.12 1.75
C ALA A 227 -8.87 2.37 0.34
N LYS A 228 -9.60 1.39 -0.24
CA LYS A 228 -10.24 1.51 -1.55
C LYS A 228 -11.73 1.71 -1.42
N SER A 229 -12.27 2.64 -2.19
CA SER A 229 -13.71 2.78 -2.43
C SER A 229 -13.95 3.52 -3.74
N VAL A 230 -15.03 3.21 -4.44
CA VAL A 230 -15.53 3.99 -5.60
C VAL A 230 -16.69 4.91 -5.19
N LYS A 231 -17.06 4.93 -3.91
CA LYS A 231 -18.18 5.72 -3.37
C LYS A 231 -17.68 6.92 -2.61
N PRO A 232 -17.97 8.17 -3.04
CA PRO A 232 -17.47 9.38 -2.38
C PRO A 232 -17.82 9.46 -0.89
N GLU A 233 -19.02 9.02 -0.50
CA GLU A 233 -19.44 9.01 0.89
C GLU A 233 -18.57 8.09 1.78
N ARG A 234 -18.13 6.94 1.25
CA ARG A 234 -17.21 6.04 1.97
C ARG A 234 -15.79 6.60 2.01
N MET A 235 -15.36 7.30 0.96
CA MET A 235 -14.06 8.00 0.96
C MET A 235 -14.02 9.04 2.09
N ALA A 236 -15.06 9.84 2.22
CA ALA A 236 -15.18 10.83 3.30
C ALA A 236 -15.25 10.17 4.69
N GLN A 237 -16.01 9.08 4.84
CA GLN A 237 -16.08 8.32 6.10
C GLN A 237 -14.73 7.74 6.50
N ASN A 238 -13.97 7.18 5.55
CA ASN A 238 -12.64 6.64 5.82
C ASN A 238 -11.64 7.71 6.28
N LEU A 239 -11.80 8.95 5.85
CA LEU A 239 -10.99 10.09 6.32
C LEU A 239 -11.40 10.59 7.71
N ALA A 240 -12.65 10.33 8.14
CA ALA A 240 -13.18 10.78 9.42
C ALA A 240 -12.84 9.81 10.57
N ILE A 241 -11.52 9.59 10.79
CA ILE A 241 -10.98 8.67 11.79
C ILE A 241 -10.03 9.33 12.80
N PHE A 242 -9.81 10.64 12.70
CA PHE A 242 -8.85 11.35 13.52
C PHE A 242 -9.49 12.09 14.71
N ASP A 243 -10.79 11.94 14.90
CA ASP A 243 -11.61 12.60 15.93
C ASP A 243 -11.95 11.69 17.12
N PHE A 244 -11.39 10.49 17.19
CA PHE A 244 -11.52 9.56 18.32
C PHE A 244 -10.23 8.75 18.49
N GLU A 245 -10.07 8.11 19.65
CA GLU A 245 -8.95 7.23 19.98
C GLU A 245 -9.47 5.92 20.56
N LEU A 246 -8.80 4.81 20.25
CA LEU A 246 -9.13 3.49 20.81
C LEU A 246 -8.50 3.35 22.19
N THR A 247 -9.26 2.84 23.15
CA THR A 247 -8.71 2.47 24.46
C THR A 247 -7.84 1.21 24.34
N GLU A 248 -6.96 0.96 25.32
CA GLU A 248 -6.18 -0.27 25.36
C GLU A 248 -7.07 -1.53 25.38
N ALA A 249 -8.22 -1.47 26.09
CA ALA A 249 -9.19 -2.56 26.07
C ALA A 249 -9.79 -2.81 24.68
N ASP A 250 -10.03 -1.76 23.89
CA ASP A 250 -10.49 -1.92 22.50
C ASP A 250 -9.40 -2.59 21.65
N LYS A 251 -8.15 -2.21 21.84
CA LYS A 251 -7.00 -2.82 21.12
C LYS A 251 -6.80 -4.28 21.50
N GLU A 252 -6.98 -4.62 22.76
CA GLU A 252 -6.96 -6.02 23.27
C GLU A 252 -8.09 -6.85 22.65
N GLU A 253 -9.31 -6.30 22.56
CA GLU A 253 -10.42 -6.98 21.88
C GLU A 253 -10.11 -7.21 20.40
N ILE A 254 -9.52 -6.23 19.69
CA ILE A 254 -9.09 -6.39 18.29
C ILE A 254 -7.95 -7.40 18.17
N ALA A 255 -6.99 -7.41 19.10
CA ALA A 255 -5.89 -8.37 19.10
C ALA A 255 -6.39 -9.81 19.16
N GLY A 256 -7.51 -10.05 19.86
CA GLY A 256 -8.16 -11.37 19.92
C GLY A 256 -8.77 -11.86 18.59
N LEU A 257 -8.82 -11.02 17.55
CA LEU A 257 -9.32 -11.42 16.22
C LEU A 257 -8.24 -12.02 15.32
N ASP A 258 -6.96 -11.93 15.71
CA ASP A 258 -5.83 -12.43 14.91
C ASP A 258 -5.91 -13.93 14.66
N GLN A 259 -5.87 -14.34 13.40
CA GLN A 259 -5.86 -15.74 12.99
C GLN A 259 -4.43 -16.24 12.70
N GLY A 260 -3.47 -15.29 12.57
CA GLY A 260 -2.07 -15.59 12.31
C GLY A 260 -1.78 -16.11 10.91
N GLU A 261 -2.74 -16.00 9.98
CA GLU A 261 -2.59 -16.44 8.59
C GLU A 261 -3.25 -15.49 7.60
N SER A 262 -2.73 -15.46 6.37
CA SER A 262 -3.27 -14.62 5.30
C SER A 262 -4.71 -14.98 4.97
N GLN A 263 -5.53 -13.96 4.79
CA GLN A 263 -6.91 -14.14 4.33
C GLN A 263 -7.00 -14.42 2.81
N PHE A 264 -5.87 -14.45 2.10
CA PHE A 264 -5.80 -14.57 0.65
C PHE A 264 -4.98 -15.78 0.21
N PHE A 265 -3.67 -15.76 0.41
CA PHE A 265 -2.74 -16.83 0.01
C PHE A 265 -1.38 -16.63 0.70
N SER A 266 -0.56 -17.68 0.67
CA SER A 266 0.82 -17.60 1.17
C SER A 266 1.80 -17.33 0.03
N HIS A 267 2.68 -16.35 0.18
CA HIS A 267 3.80 -16.09 -0.73
C HIS A 267 4.89 -17.17 -0.66
N ALA A 268 4.85 -18.04 0.35
CA ALA A 268 5.71 -19.21 0.47
C ALA A 268 5.10 -20.47 -0.20
N ASP A 269 3.87 -20.41 -0.72
CA ASP A 269 3.26 -21.52 -1.44
C ASP A 269 3.88 -21.65 -2.84
N PRO A 270 4.53 -22.80 -3.18
CA PRO A 270 5.15 -23.01 -4.48
C PRO A 270 4.18 -22.90 -5.67
N GLU A 271 2.92 -23.29 -5.51
CA GLU A 271 1.93 -23.20 -6.59
C GLU A 271 1.54 -21.73 -6.84
N MET A 272 1.44 -20.92 -5.79
CA MET A 272 1.22 -19.48 -5.95
C MET A 272 2.42 -18.79 -6.65
N VAL A 273 3.64 -19.17 -6.32
CA VAL A 273 4.86 -18.66 -6.98
C VAL A 273 4.83 -18.99 -8.48
N LYS A 274 4.53 -20.25 -8.85
CA LYS A 274 4.41 -20.68 -10.25
C LYS A 274 3.31 -19.89 -10.97
N TRP A 275 2.16 -19.74 -10.34
CA TRP A 275 1.04 -18.99 -10.90
C TRP A 275 1.42 -17.54 -11.18
N MET A 276 2.02 -16.83 -10.21
CA MET A 276 2.47 -15.45 -10.41
C MET A 276 3.53 -15.33 -11.50
N ALA A 277 4.50 -16.24 -11.53
CA ALA A 277 5.56 -16.27 -12.54
C ALA A 277 5.01 -16.48 -13.96
N SER A 278 3.88 -17.19 -14.09
CA SER A 278 3.22 -17.43 -15.38
C SER A 278 2.43 -16.23 -15.91
N ARG A 279 2.08 -15.27 -15.05
CA ARG A 279 1.26 -14.10 -15.42
C ARG A 279 2.07 -13.06 -16.18
N LYS A 280 2.04 -13.15 -17.49
CA LYS A 280 2.61 -12.14 -18.41
C LYS A 280 1.52 -11.14 -18.77
N LEU A 281 1.65 -9.94 -18.23
CA LEU A 281 0.67 -8.85 -18.40
C LEU A 281 1.10 -7.86 -19.49
N ASN A 282 2.37 -7.93 -19.92
CA ASN A 282 2.97 -6.99 -20.90
C ASN A 282 2.86 -5.52 -20.47
N VAL A 283 3.05 -5.26 -19.18
CA VAL A 283 2.96 -3.96 -18.52
C VAL A 283 4.27 -3.19 -18.50
#